data_b002d18bcd0bd17e489a4b3f858fc25f
#
_entry.id   b002d18bcd0bd17e489a4b3f858fc25f
#
_cell.length_a   1.000
_cell.length_b   1.000
_cell.length_c   1.000
_cell.angle_alpha   90.00
_cell.angle_beta   90.00
_cell.angle_gamma   90.00
#
_symmetry.space_group_name_H-M   'P 1'
#
loop_
_entity.id
_entity.type
_entity.pdbx_description
1 polymer ?
#
loop_
_entity_poly.entity_id
_entity_poly.type
_entity_poly.pdbx_seq_one_letter_code
_entity_poly.pdbx_strand_id
1 'polypeptide(L)'
;LHDDACPSAVNGQLALVKKLLTEIRACTVCKKYLPNAPRPIVQASAKARIVIIGQAPGQKVQNSGIPWDDLSGDELRRWLGVSKEQFYDDKLFALMPMGFCYPGKGASGDLPPREECAPLWHQRLLKEMKNIQVIILIGQYAQNFYLGKNLRPTVTETVRSFKDYLPDYLPLVHPSPRNRIWQKRNPWFEKEVVPVLQSVVSKVC
;
A
#
# COMPACT_ATOMS: atom_id res chain seq x y z
N LEU A 1 4.80 12.73 26.61
CA LEU A 1 6.19 12.28 26.69
C LEU A 1 6.58 11.87 25.28
N HIS A 2 7.29 12.74 24.55
CA HIS A 2 7.85 12.43 23.25
C HIS A 2 9.07 11.53 23.48
N ASP A 3 9.01 10.28 23.03
CA ASP A 3 10.19 9.43 22.89
C ASP A 3 11.01 9.96 21.70
N ASP A 4 11.96 10.83 21.99
CA ASP A 4 13.04 11.21 21.07
C ASP A 4 13.95 9.98 20.90
N ALA A 5 13.66 9.16 19.90
CA ALA A 5 14.52 8.04 19.52
C ALA A 5 15.92 8.58 19.23
N CYS A 6 16.93 8.00 19.88
CA CYS A 6 18.33 8.40 19.76
C CYS A 6 18.73 8.55 18.27
N PRO A 7 19.32 9.68 17.83
CA PRO A 7 19.64 9.94 16.42
C PRO A 7 20.46 8.85 15.73
N SER A 8 21.30 8.11 16.48
CA SER A 8 22.08 6.99 15.97
C SER A 8 21.18 5.79 15.57
N ALA A 9 20.11 5.51 16.32
CA ALA A 9 19.18 4.43 16.01
C ALA A 9 18.37 4.70 14.73
N VAL A 10 17.92 5.94 14.54
CA VAL A 10 17.19 6.38 13.33
C VAL A 10 18.09 6.28 12.09
N ASN A 11 19.35 6.70 12.20
CA ASN A 11 20.32 6.58 11.10
C ASN A 11 20.60 5.11 10.73
N GLY A 12 20.67 4.22 11.72
CA GLY A 12 20.82 2.77 11.50
C GLY A 12 19.62 2.19 10.72
N GLN A 13 18.39 2.52 11.11
CA GLN A 13 17.18 2.06 10.43
C GLN A 13 17.08 2.61 9.00
N LEU A 14 17.43 3.88 8.77
CA LEU A 14 17.49 4.46 7.42
C LEU A 14 18.46 3.69 6.51
N ALA A 15 19.63 3.33 7.02
CA ALA A 15 20.62 2.54 6.28
C ALA A 15 20.08 1.13 5.95
N LEU A 16 19.39 0.48 6.90
CA LEU A 16 18.80 -0.84 6.71
C LEU A 16 17.67 -0.81 5.68
N VAL A 17 16.74 0.16 5.73
CA VAL A 17 15.70 0.31 4.71
C VAL A 17 16.31 0.57 3.33
N LYS A 18 17.32 1.43 3.21
CA LYS A 18 18.03 1.66 1.94
C LYS A 18 18.66 0.39 1.38
N LYS A 19 19.30 -0.41 2.25
CA LYS A 19 19.87 -1.71 1.86
C LYS A 19 18.79 -2.66 1.35
N LEU A 20 17.68 -2.80 2.08
CA LEU A 20 16.54 -3.62 1.67
C LEU A 20 15.96 -3.18 0.32
N LEU A 21 15.80 -1.88 0.09
CA LEU A 21 15.34 -1.34 -1.19
C LEU A 21 16.30 -1.67 -2.34
N THR A 22 17.60 -1.70 -2.09
CA THR A 22 18.60 -2.15 -3.08
C THR A 22 18.45 -3.62 -3.40
N GLU A 23 18.29 -4.49 -2.38
CA GLU A 23 18.03 -5.92 -2.56
C GLU A 23 16.73 -6.17 -3.33
N ILE A 24 15.65 -5.44 -3.00
CA ILE A 24 14.36 -5.53 -3.68
C ILE A 24 14.51 -5.14 -5.16
N ARG A 25 15.19 -4.04 -5.47
CA ARG A 25 15.40 -3.59 -6.87
C ARG A 25 16.19 -4.58 -7.70
N ALA A 26 17.06 -5.37 -7.07
CA ALA A 26 17.83 -6.44 -7.71
C ALA A 26 17.09 -7.80 -7.73
N CYS A 27 15.86 -7.88 -7.20
CA CYS A 27 15.12 -9.13 -7.08
C CYS A 27 14.72 -9.70 -8.44
N THR A 28 15.03 -10.98 -8.65
CA THR A 28 14.71 -11.73 -9.89
C THR A 28 13.88 -12.98 -9.65
N VAL A 29 13.38 -13.20 -8.43
CA VAL A 29 12.68 -14.44 -8.01
C VAL A 29 11.52 -14.79 -8.96
N CYS A 30 10.75 -13.81 -9.38
CA CYS A 30 9.58 -14.01 -10.24
C CYS A 30 9.87 -13.87 -11.74
N LYS A 31 11.14 -13.70 -12.17
CA LYS A 31 11.53 -13.38 -13.55
C LYS A 31 10.82 -14.22 -14.61
N LYS A 32 10.73 -15.54 -14.39
CA LYS A 32 10.13 -16.48 -15.35
C LYS A 32 8.60 -16.39 -15.48
N TYR A 33 7.94 -15.68 -14.57
CA TYR A 33 6.49 -15.54 -14.54
C TYR A 33 6.00 -14.16 -14.94
N LEU A 34 6.92 -13.21 -15.14
CA LEU A 34 6.58 -11.84 -15.49
C LEU A 34 6.62 -11.64 -16.99
N PRO A 35 5.73 -10.81 -17.56
CA PRO A 35 5.72 -10.52 -19.00
C PRO A 35 6.94 -9.70 -19.44
N ASN A 36 7.56 -8.97 -18.52
CA ASN A 36 8.71 -8.10 -18.73
C ASN A 36 9.84 -8.45 -17.77
N ALA A 37 11.02 -7.88 -18.00
CA ALA A 37 12.10 -7.94 -17.03
C ALA A 37 11.61 -7.45 -15.65
N PRO A 38 12.05 -8.08 -14.53
CA PRO A 38 11.70 -7.64 -13.19
C PRO A 38 12.03 -6.15 -13.00
N ARG A 39 11.03 -5.40 -12.55
CA ARG A 39 11.17 -3.98 -12.21
C ARG A 39 10.36 -3.72 -10.95
N PRO A 40 10.91 -4.00 -9.77
CA PRO A 40 10.21 -3.76 -8.52
C PRO A 40 9.94 -2.28 -8.30
N ILE A 41 8.66 -1.95 -8.04
CA ILE A 41 8.19 -0.58 -7.80
C ILE A 41 7.68 -0.52 -6.38
N VAL A 42 8.41 0.17 -5.53
CA VAL A 42 8.17 0.31 -4.09
C VAL A 42 8.81 1.60 -3.60
N GLN A 43 8.13 2.26 -2.67
CA GLN A 43 8.65 3.38 -1.90
C GLN A 43 8.58 3.04 -0.42
N ALA A 44 9.67 3.17 0.31
CA ALA A 44 9.69 2.97 1.76
C ALA A 44 10.82 3.80 2.39
N SER A 45 10.60 4.21 3.63
CA SER A 45 11.58 4.92 4.46
C SER A 45 11.37 4.54 5.92
N ALA A 46 12.42 4.48 6.71
CA ALA A 46 12.31 4.30 8.17
C ALA A 46 11.53 5.43 8.86
N LYS A 47 11.33 6.56 8.15
CA LYS A 47 10.55 7.70 8.64
C LYS A 47 9.07 7.62 8.28
N ALA A 48 8.66 6.69 7.40
CA ALA A 48 7.28 6.55 6.99
C ALA A 48 6.35 6.32 8.19
N ARG A 49 5.20 6.98 8.15
CA ARG A 49 4.19 6.94 9.21
C ARG A 49 2.92 6.21 8.78
N ILE A 50 2.67 6.14 7.50
CA ILE A 50 1.54 5.43 6.89
C ILE A 50 2.08 4.46 5.84
N VAL A 51 1.62 3.23 5.86
CA VAL A 51 1.91 2.25 4.79
C VAL A 51 0.66 2.04 3.95
N ILE A 52 0.79 2.12 2.64
CA ILE A 52 -0.28 1.80 1.69
C ILE A 52 0.07 0.50 0.97
N ILE A 53 -0.78 -0.51 1.15
CA ILE A 53 -0.59 -1.82 0.55
C ILE A 53 -1.71 -2.08 -0.47
N GLY A 54 -1.35 -2.03 -1.76
CA GLY A 54 -2.23 -2.36 -2.88
C GLY A 54 -1.92 -3.73 -3.49
N GLN A 55 -2.48 -4.01 -4.67
CA GLN A 55 -2.31 -5.29 -5.35
C GLN A 55 -0.90 -5.46 -5.96
N ALA A 56 -0.64 -4.77 -7.06
CA ALA A 56 0.61 -4.78 -7.81
C ALA A 56 0.63 -3.54 -8.74
N PRO A 57 1.79 -3.14 -9.28
CA PRO A 57 1.85 -2.12 -10.31
C PRO A 57 1.02 -2.52 -11.54
N GLY A 58 0.21 -1.61 -12.07
CA GLY A 58 -0.41 -1.78 -13.38
C GLY A 58 0.59 -1.43 -14.52
N GLN A 59 0.20 -1.65 -15.78
CA GLN A 59 1.08 -1.41 -16.94
C GLN A 59 1.61 0.03 -16.99
N LYS A 60 0.78 1.04 -16.68
CA LYS A 60 1.21 2.44 -16.65
C LYS A 60 2.30 2.68 -15.60
N VAL A 61 2.07 2.18 -14.39
CA VAL A 61 3.00 2.26 -13.27
C VAL A 61 4.30 1.52 -13.58
N GLN A 62 4.21 0.33 -14.23
CA GLN A 62 5.39 -0.40 -14.71
C GLN A 62 6.23 0.43 -15.68
N ASN A 63 5.59 1.20 -16.56
CA ASN A 63 6.28 2.02 -17.55
C ASN A 63 6.91 3.27 -16.91
N SER A 64 6.20 3.98 -16.03
CA SER A 64 6.71 5.18 -15.36
C SER A 64 7.74 4.85 -14.27
N GLY A 65 7.55 3.73 -13.59
CA GLY A 65 8.36 3.37 -12.41
C GLY A 65 7.97 4.12 -11.13
N ILE A 66 6.87 4.88 -11.17
CA ILE A 66 6.37 5.67 -10.05
C ILE A 66 5.13 4.97 -9.48
N PRO A 67 5.11 4.58 -8.18
CA PRO A 67 3.95 3.93 -7.57
C PRO A 67 2.69 4.79 -7.70
N TRP A 68 1.55 4.17 -8.05
CA TRP A 68 0.26 4.87 -8.15
C TRP A 68 0.23 6.06 -9.15
N ASP A 69 1.07 6.03 -10.19
CA ASP A 69 1.08 7.05 -11.25
C ASP A 69 0.04 6.72 -12.34
N ASP A 70 -1.22 6.65 -11.91
CA ASP A 70 -2.38 6.35 -12.75
C ASP A 70 -3.68 6.94 -12.15
N LEU A 71 -4.81 6.74 -12.85
CA LEU A 71 -6.11 7.22 -12.39
C LEU A 71 -6.55 6.64 -11.03
N SER A 72 -6.07 5.45 -10.67
CA SER A 72 -6.33 4.88 -9.35
C SER A 72 -5.58 5.64 -8.26
N GLY A 73 -4.36 6.06 -8.57
CA GLY A 73 -3.58 6.90 -7.66
C GLY A 73 -4.18 8.31 -7.49
N ASP A 74 -4.76 8.90 -8.54
CA ASP A 74 -5.47 10.17 -8.44
C ASP A 74 -6.65 10.05 -7.47
N GLU A 75 -7.46 9.00 -7.63
CA GLU A 75 -8.61 8.74 -6.76
C GLU A 75 -8.18 8.40 -5.32
N LEU A 76 -7.08 7.66 -5.15
CA LEU A 76 -6.54 7.36 -3.83
C LEU A 76 -6.12 8.64 -3.09
N ARG A 77 -5.40 9.55 -3.75
CA ARG A 77 -5.01 10.85 -3.18
C ARG A 77 -6.22 11.67 -2.78
N ARG A 78 -7.27 11.66 -3.59
CA ARG A 78 -8.55 12.31 -3.26
C ARG A 78 -9.16 11.72 -1.97
N TRP A 79 -9.21 10.40 -1.84
CA TRP A 79 -9.74 9.75 -0.62
C TRP A 79 -8.89 10.07 0.61
N LEU A 80 -7.56 10.07 0.46
CA LEU A 80 -6.63 10.41 1.54
C LEU A 80 -6.68 11.90 1.93
N GLY A 81 -7.17 12.78 1.05
CA GLY A 81 -7.17 14.23 1.26
C GLY A 81 -5.78 14.85 1.20
N VAL A 82 -4.87 14.31 0.39
CA VAL A 82 -3.47 14.76 0.30
C VAL A 82 -3.09 15.22 -1.09
N SER A 83 -2.12 16.13 -1.17
CA SER A 83 -1.53 16.56 -2.44
C SER A 83 -0.63 15.45 -3.03
N LYS A 84 -0.23 15.63 -4.30
CA LYS A 84 0.71 14.72 -4.95
C LYS A 84 2.08 14.73 -4.25
N GLU A 85 2.54 15.89 -3.82
CA GLU A 85 3.81 16.08 -3.11
C GLU A 85 3.80 15.37 -1.77
N GLN A 86 2.73 15.50 -0.99
CA GLN A 86 2.55 14.80 0.28
C GLN A 86 2.53 13.28 0.08
N PHE A 87 1.79 12.80 -0.94
CA PHE A 87 1.65 11.38 -1.23
C PHE A 87 2.98 10.70 -1.56
N TYR A 88 3.90 11.42 -2.20
CA TYR A 88 5.23 10.92 -2.54
C TYR A 88 6.32 11.30 -1.54
N ASP A 89 6.00 12.00 -0.46
CA ASP A 89 6.93 12.18 0.65
C ASP A 89 7.13 10.85 1.39
N ASP A 90 8.32 10.27 1.27
CA ASP A 90 8.66 8.98 1.87
C ASP A 90 8.76 9.03 3.40
N LYS A 91 8.76 10.23 3.99
CA LYS A 91 8.65 10.41 5.44
C LYS A 91 7.21 10.23 5.93
N LEU A 92 6.24 10.45 5.06
CA LEU A 92 4.82 10.28 5.36
C LEU A 92 4.32 8.90 4.91
N PHE A 93 4.57 8.54 3.65
CA PHE A 93 3.99 7.35 3.05
C PHE A 93 5.05 6.34 2.57
N ALA A 94 4.85 5.09 2.95
CA ALA A 94 5.44 3.94 2.28
C ALA A 94 4.40 3.32 1.34
N LEU A 95 4.77 3.10 0.08
CA LEU A 95 3.90 2.56 -0.97
C LEU A 95 4.41 1.15 -1.32
N MET A 96 3.76 0.13 -0.76
CA MET A 96 4.21 -1.27 -0.78
C MET A 96 3.12 -2.17 -1.36
N PRO A 97 3.03 -2.36 -2.70
CA PRO A 97 2.07 -3.31 -3.25
C PRO A 97 2.39 -4.75 -2.83
N MET A 98 1.39 -5.65 -2.80
CA MET A 98 1.57 -7.08 -2.50
C MET A 98 2.58 -7.75 -3.42
N GLY A 99 2.59 -7.38 -4.69
CA GLY A 99 3.64 -7.73 -5.66
C GLY A 99 4.33 -6.49 -6.18
N PHE A 100 5.65 -6.40 -6.09
CA PHE A 100 6.39 -5.18 -6.49
C PHE A 100 6.56 -5.03 -8.00
N CYS A 101 6.33 -6.07 -8.78
CA CYS A 101 6.43 -6.04 -10.25
C CYS A 101 5.05 -6.20 -10.90
N TYR A 102 4.89 -5.65 -12.10
CA TYR A 102 3.70 -5.85 -12.91
C TYR A 102 3.55 -7.34 -13.28
N PRO A 103 2.45 -8.00 -12.87
CA PRO A 103 2.28 -9.43 -13.06
C PRO A 103 1.84 -9.82 -14.47
N GLY A 104 1.42 -8.85 -15.29
CA GLY A 104 0.84 -9.09 -16.61
C GLY A 104 -0.66 -8.86 -16.66
N LYS A 105 -1.21 -8.92 -17.88
CA LYS A 105 -2.63 -8.73 -18.16
C LYS A 105 -3.33 -10.08 -18.26
N GLY A 106 -4.45 -10.23 -17.55
CA GLY A 106 -5.37 -11.35 -17.66
C GLY A 106 -6.61 -11.01 -18.50
N ALA A 107 -7.57 -11.94 -18.58
CA ALA A 107 -8.80 -11.76 -19.36
C ALA A 107 -9.69 -10.60 -18.87
N SER A 108 -9.74 -10.35 -17.55
CA SER A 108 -10.62 -9.34 -16.93
C SER A 108 -9.88 -8.22 -16.22
N GLY A 109 -8.58 -8.06 -16.42
CA GLY A 109 -7.75 -7.05 -15.75
C GLY A 109 -6.32 -7.53 -15.61
N ASP A 110 -5.56 -6.92 -14.68
CA ASP A 110 -4.23 -7.38 -14.37
C ASP A 110 -4.28 -8.70 -13.60
N LEU A 111 -3.28 -9.55 -13.80
CA LEU A 111 -3.13 -10.81 -13.07
C LEU A 111 -2.95 -10.56 -11.56
N PRO A 112 -3.18 -11.57 -10.71
CA PRO A 112 -2.87 -11.51 -9.30
C PRO A 112 -1.41 -11.13 -9.04
N PRO A 113 -1.12 -10.47 -7.89
CA PRO A 113 0.27 -10.25 -7.47
C PRO A 113 0.98 -11.58 -7.30
N ARG A 114 2.29 -11.61 -7.53
CA ARG A 114 3.09 -12.82 -7.28
C ARG A 114 3.10 -13.14 -5.79
N GLU A 115 2.77 -14.38 -5.46
CA GLU A 115 2.60 -14.85 -4.09
C GLU A 115 3.92 -14.82 -3.29
N GLU A 116 5.05 -14.98 -3.97
CA GLU A 116 6.37 -15.01 -3.35
C GLU A 116 6.80 -13.64 -2.80
N CYS A 117 6.25 -12.55 -3.35
CA CYS A 117 6.79 -11.21 -3.12
C CYS A 117 6.54 -10.70 -1.69
N ALA A 118 5.29 -10.71 -1.23
CA ALA A 118 4.96 -10.19 0.09
C ALA A 118 5.61 -10.99 1.24
N PRO A 119 5.59 -12.34 1.27
CA PRO A 119 6.29 -13.12 2.30
C PRO A 119 7.80 -12.83 2.34
N LEU A 120 8.42 -12.61 1.18
CA LEU A 120 9.85 -12.36 1.10
C LEU A 120 10.26 -10.99 1.64
N TRP A 121 9.45 -9.93 1.39
CA TRP A 121 9.90 -8.56 1.56
C TRP A 121 9.14 -7.74 2.59
N HIS A 122 7.81 -7.95 2.75
CA HIS A 122 6.98 -7.05 3.54
C HIS A 122 7.40 -7.01 5.01
N GLN A 123 7.52 -8.18 5.64
CA GLN A 123 7.88 -8.22 7.06
C GLN A 123 9.27 -7.63 7.33
N ARG A 124 10.23 -7.84 6.41
CA ARG A 124 11.58 -7.27 6.50
C ARG A 124 11.56 -5.75 6.46
N LEU A 125 10.76 -5.14 5.57
CA LEU A 125 10.60 -3.69 5.48
C LEU A 125 9.85 -3.13 6.70
N LEU A 126 8.70 -3.72 7.05
CA LEU A 126 7.87 -3.26 8.17
C LEU A 126 8.64 -3.29 9.50
N LYS A 127 9.49 -4.29 9.70
CA LYS A 127 10.34 -4.38 10.89
C LYS A 127 11.25 -3.15 11.08
N GLU A 128 11.71 -2.55 10.01
CA GLU A 128 12.62 -1.40 10.04
C GLU A 128 11.90 -0.04 10.04
N MET A 129 10.58 -0.02 9.76
CA MET A 129 9.73 1.18 9.77
C MET A 129 8.98 1.31 11.10
N LYS A 130 9.67 1.80 12.15
CA LYS A 130 9.14 1.84 13.52
C LYS A 130 8.11 2.94 13.78
N ASN A 131 7.98 3.91 12.88
CA ASN A 131 7.11 5.07 13.05
C ASN A 131 5.71 4.88 12.44
N ILE A 132 5.40 3.67 11.94
CA ILE A 132 4.10 3.39 11.31
C ILE A 132 3.00 3.51 12.36
N GLN A 133 1.98 4.31 12.02
CA GLN A 133 0.78 4.53 12.84
C GLN A 133 -0.45 3.80 12.29
N VAL A 134 -0.50 3.57 10.97
CA VAL A 134 -1.58 2.83 10.33
C VAL A 134 -1.11 2.19 9.03
N ILE A 135 -1.65 1.02 8.73
CA ILE A 135 -1.47 0.33 7.44
C ILE A 135 -2.80 0.33 6.69
N ILE A 136 -2.83 0.97 5.52
CA ILE A 136 -4.00 1.03 4.65
C ILE A 136 -3.97 -0.17 3.70
N LEU A 137 -4.97 -1.04 3.79
CA LEU A 137 -5.07 -2.28 3.02
C LEU A 137 -6.06 -2.13 1.86
N ILE A 138 -5.57 -2.03 0.63
CA ILE A 138 -6.37 -1.76 -0.56
C ILE A 138 -6.68 -3.04 -1.34
N GLY A 139 -7.95 -3.44 -1.32
CA GLY A 139 -8.47 -4.58 -2.07
C GLY A 139 -8.17 -5.94 -1.42
N GLN A 140 -8.71 -7.00 -2.06
CA GLN A 140 -8.75 -8.34 -1.46
C GLN A 140 -7.37 -8.94 -1.13
N TYR A 141 -6.35 -8.75 -1.98
CA TYR A 141 -5.06 -9.40 -1.76
C TYR A 141 -4.36 -8.89 -0.50
N ALA A 142 -4.36 -7.57 -0.29
CA ALA A 142 -3.80 -6.98 0.91
C ALA A 142 -4.61 -7.36 2.16
N GLN A 143 -5.96 -7.29 2.07
CA GLN A 143 -6.84 -7.65 3.18
C GLN A 143 -6.70 -9.13 3.57
N ASN A 144 -6.69 -10.05 2.58
CA ASN A 144 -6.52 -11.48 2.85
C ASN A 144 -5.19 -11.78 3.57
N PHE A 145 -4.11 -11.17 3.11
CA PHE A 145 -2.78 -11.42 3.66
C PHE A 145 -2.60 -10.89 5.10
N TYR A 146 -3.11 -9.67 5.36
CA TYR A 146 -2.86 -9.00 6.63
C TYR A 146 -3.93 -9.24 7.70
N LEU A 147 -5.19 -9.42 7.30
CA LEU A 147 -6.30 -9.61 8.26
C LEU A 147 -6.52 -11.08 8.62
N GLY A 148 -6.15 -12.02 7.75
CA GLY A 148 -6.20 -13.45 8.03
C GLY A 148 -7.58 -13.88 8.56
N LYS A 149 -7.61 -14.44 9.78
CA LYS A 149 -8.86 -14.93 10.43
C LYS A 149 -9.85 -13.82 10.77
N ASN A 150 -9.42 -12.56 10.82
CA ASN A 150 -10.28 -11.41 11.11
C ASN A 150 -10.96 -10.85 9.85
N LEU A 151 -10.68 -11.42 8.67
CA LEU A 151 -11.29 -11.02 7.41
C LEU A 151 -12.80 -11.30 7.44
N ARG A 152 -13.62 -10.36 6.94
CA ARG A 152 -15.04 -10.61 6.69
C ARG A 152 -15.22 -11.36 5.35
N PRO A 153 -16.39 -11.99 5.13
CA PRO A 153 -16.62 -12.83 3.93
C PRO A 153 -16.37 -12.12 2.59
N THR A 154 -16.60 -10.81 2.52
CA THR A 154 -16.39 -10.01 1.31
C THR A 154 -15.56 -8.76 1.60
N VAL A 155 -14.89 -8.23 0.55
CA VAL A 155 -14.21 -6.94 0.62
C VAL A 155 -15.16 -5.83 1.08
N THR A 156 -16.41 -5.86 0.62
CA THR A 156 -17.43 -4.87 1.00
C THR A 156 -17.71 -4.90 2.51
N GLU A 157 -17.91 -6.09 3.07
CA GLU A 157 -18.15 -6.25 4.52
C GLU A 157 -16.91 -5.90 5.34
N THR A 158 -15.73 -6.28 4.88
CA THR A 158 -14.46 -5.90 5.52
C THR A 158 -14.31 -4.37 5.59
N VAL A 159 -14.55 -3.69 4.46
CA VAL A 159 -14.48 -2.22 4.41
C VAL A 159 -15.60 -1.58 5.23
N ARG A 160 -16.81 -2.16 5.27
CA ARG A 160 -17.91 -1.68 6.11
C ARG A 160 -17.58 -1.75 7.61
N SER A 161 -16.84 -2.79 8.00
CA SER A 161 -16.38 -3.00 9.38
C SER A 161 -15.03 -2.35 9.69
N PHE A 162 -14.60 -1.33 8.93
CA PHE A 162 -13.26 -0.75 9.02
C PHE A 162 -12.84 -0.33 10.43
N LYS A 163 -13.80 0.09 11.27
CA LYS A 163 -13.56 0.51 12.66
C LYS A 163 -13.01 -0.62 13.53
N ASP A 164 -13.36 -1.87 13.22
CA ASP A 164 -12.93 -3.05 13.98
C ASP A 164 -11.43 -3.35 13.80
N TYR A 165 -10.81 -2.75 12.79
CA TYR A 165 -9.38 -2.96 12.45
C TYR A 165 -8.47 -1.80 12.88
N LEU A 166 -9.06 -0.66 13.29
CA LEU A 166 -8.30 0.48 13.78
C LEU A 166 -7.75 0.20 15.20
N PRO A 167 -6.61 0.78 15.57
CA PRO A 167 -5.80 1.74 14.79
C PRO A 167 -4.82 1.09 13.80
N ASP A 168 -4.61 -0.22 13.85
CA ASP A 168 -3.52 -0.91 13.14
C ASP A 168 -3.75 -0.94 11.62
N TYR A 169 -4.99 -1.24 11.21
CA TYR A 169 -5.34 -1.38 9.80
C TYR A 169 -6.56 -0.54 9.42
N LEU A 170 -6.55 -0.05 8.18
CA LEU A 170 -7.72 0.59 7.55
C LEU A 170 -7.97 -0.05 6.18
N PRO A 171 -8.93 -0.98 6.07
CA PRO A 171 -9.24 -1.64 4.81
C PRO A 171 -10.03 -0.71 3.87
N LEU A 172 -9.64 -0.67 2.58
CA LEU A 172 -10.31 0.07 1.53
C LEU A 172 -10.62 -0.84 0.32
N VAL A 173 -11.62 -0.45 -0.47
CA VAL A 173 -11.77 -1.00 -1.83
C VAL A 173 -10.69 -0.43 -2.74
N HIS A 174 -10.47 -1.06 -3.90
CA HIS A 174 -9.51 -0.54 -4.86
C HIS A 174 -10.05 0.75 -5.52
N PRO A 175 -9.26 1.85 -5.60
CA PRO A 175 -9.69 3.15 -6.15
C PRO A 175 -9.76 3.17 -7.68
N SER A 176 -9.91 2.03 -8.32
CA SER A 176 -10.02 1.93 -9.77
C SER A 176 -11.30 2.57 -10.30
N PRO A 177 -11.26 3.25 -11.46
CA PRO A 177 -12.47 3.69 -12.15
C PRO A 177 -13.51 2.59 -12.40
N ARG A 178 -13.08 1.32 -12.47
CA ARG A 178 -13.97 0.14 -12.59
C ARG A 178 -14.89 -0.02 -11.37
N ASN A 179 -14.50 0.49 -10.20
CA ASN A 179 -15.28 0.40 -8.97
C ASN A 179 -16.31 1.53 -8.80
N ARG A 180 -16.49 2.42 -9.80
CA ARG A 180 -17.50 3.50 -9.74
C ARG A 180 -18.93 2.98 -9.54
N ILE A 181 -19.26 1.82 -10.13
CA ILE A 181 -20.57 1.19 -9.93
C ILE A 181 -20.71 0.72 -8.49
N TRP A 182 -19.66 0.12 -7.94
CA TRP A 182 -19.63 -0.28 -6.53
C TRP A 182 -19.80 0.94 -5.60
N GLN A 183 -19.08 2.03 -5.85
CA GLN A 183 -19.18 3.26 -5.06
C GLN A 183 -20.61 3.83 -5.08
N LYS A 184 -21.26 3.86 -6.26
CA LYS A 184 -22.66 4.30 -6.38
C LYS A 184 -23.63 3.43 -5.57
N ARG A 185 -23.39 2.12 -5.49
CA ARG A 185 -24.19 1.18 -4.70
C ARG A 185 -23.88 1.21 -3.20
N ASN A 186 -22.76 1.82 -2.82
CA ASN A 186 -22.27 1.87 -1.44
C ASN A 186 -21.93 3.32 -1.02
N PRO A 187 -22.93 4.23 -1.00
CA PRO A 187 -22.69 5.66 -0.71
C PRO A 187 -22.16 5.92 0.70
N TRP A 188 -22.31 4.97 1.61
CA TRP A 188 -21.74 5.00 2.95
C TRP A 188 -20.21 5.07 2.92
N PHE A 189 -19.54 4.55 1.88
CA PHE A 189 -18.09 4.60 1.77
C PHE A 189 -17.58 6.05 1.78
N GLU A 190 -18.16 6.89 0.91
CA GLU A 190 -17.80 8.32 0.85
C GLU A 190 -18.24 9.10 2.11
N LYS A 191 -19.35 8.69 2.73
CA LYS A 191 -19.94 9.40 3.88
C LYS A 191 -19.32 9.01 5.22
N GLU A 192 -18.86 7.79 5.36
CA GLU A 192 -18.42 7.24 6.64
C GLU A 192 -16.93 6.87 6.65
N VAL A 193 -16.42 6.20 5.60
CA VAL A 193 -15.04 5.70 5.55
C VAL A 193 -14.06 6.81 5.17
N VAL A 194 -14.34 7.54 4.08
CA VAL A 194 -13.44 8.59 3.58
C VAL A 194 -13.18 9.68 4.61
N PRO A 195 -14.16 10.23 5.34
CA PRO A 195 -13.88 11.23 6.39
C PRO A 195 -13.01 10.70 7.53
N VAL A 196 -13.20 9.45 7.94
CA VAL A 196 -12.34 8.83 8.97
C VAL A 196 -10.93 8.60 8.44
N LEU A 197 -10.80 8.13 7.19
CA LEU A 197 -9.51 7.99 6.53
C LEU A 197 -8.76 9.33 6.50
N GLN A 198 -9.41 10.41 6.07
CA GLN A 198 -8.82 11.76 6.05
C GLN A 198 -8.44 12.24 7.44
N SER A 199 -9.28 11.98 8.45
CA SER A 199 -8.96 12.32 9.84
C SER A 199 -7.76 11.54 10.37
N VAL A 200 -7.61 10.26 10.02
CA VAL A 200 -6.44 9.44 10.39
C VAL A 200 -5.18 9.98 9.70
N VAL A 201 -5.26 10.27 8.41
CA VAL A 201 -4.13 10.79 7.63
C VAL A 201 -3.70 12.17 8.12
N SER A 202 -4.63 13.09 8.36
CA SER A 202 -4.32 14.48 8.80
C SER A 202 -3.65 14.56 10.18
N LYS A 203 -3.87 13.57 11.05
CA LYS A 203 -3.17 13.48 12.34
C LYS A 203 -1.71 13.05 12.21
N VAL A 204 -1.37 12.48 11.08
CA VAL A 204 -0.06 11.91 10.79
C VAL A 204 0.76 12.83 9.90
N CYS A 205 0.12 13.55 8.99
CA CYS A 205 0.72 14.55 8.11
C CYS A 205 0.75 15.92 8.78
#